data_e1ebc307f0432799e92b5628dbcc3c7a
#
_entry.id   e1ebc307f0432799e92b5628dbcc3c7a
#
_cell.length_a   1.000
_cell.length_b   1.000
_cell.length_c   1.000
_cell.angle_alpha   90.00
_cell.angle_beta   90.00
_cell.angle_gamma   90.00
#
_symmetry.space_group_name_H-M   'P 1'
#
loop_
_entity.id
_entity.type
_entity.pdbx_description
1 polymer ?
#
loop_
_entity_poly.entity_id
_entity_poly.type
_entity_poly.pdbx_seq_one_letter_code
_entity_poly.pdbx_strand_id
1 'polypeptide(L)'
;MNIHEHQAKKILKEFGAPVSKGVVITSVDEITKKISSLDRKEFVLKAQIHAGGRGKAGGVKLIKSINELEKEAKKMMGKVLITHQTGPEGKEVKRLYIEEASDISKEFYLSCLIDRETSKIAFISSTEG
;
A
#
# COMPACT_ATOMS: atom_id res chain seq x y z
N MET A 1 -6.12 -5.91 16.00
CA MET A 1 -6.96 -5.30 14.93
C MET A 1 -6.07 -5.12 13.71
N ASN A 2 -6.53 -5.60 12.56
CA ASN A 2 -5.79 -5.49 11.30
C ASN A 2 -6.43 -4.42 10.42
N ILE A 3 -5.64 -3.44 9.99
CA ILE A 3 -6.07 -2.41 9.05
C ILE A 3 -5.22 -2.48 7.77
N HIS A 4 -5.78 -2.04 6.66
CA HIS A 4 -5.03 -1.92 5.40
C HIS A 4 -4.19 -0.63 5.37
N GLU A 5 -3.18 -0.59 4.51
CA GLU A 5 -2.31 0.57 4.33
C GLU A 5 -3.09 1.88 4.08
N HIS A 6 -4.09 1.85 3.21
CA HIS A 6 -4.90 3.04 2.92
C HIS A 6 -5.67 3.55 4.15
N GLN A 7 -6.10 2.66 5.05
CA GLN A 7 -6.76 3.03 6.29
C GLN A 7 -5.76 3.65 7.27
N ALA A 8 -4.56 3.05 7.40
CA ALA A 8 -3.48 3.61 8.21
C ALA A 8 -3.08 5.01 7.72
N LYS A 9 -2.92 5.20 6.40
CA LYS A 9 -2.61 6.51 5.82
C LYS A 9 -3.71 7.55 6.05
N LYS A 10 -4.98 7.14 6.02
CA LYS A 10 -6.08 8.03 6.38
C LYS A 10 -5.95 8.54 7.81
N ILE A 11 -5.70 7.64 8.76
CA ILE A 11 -5.50 8.00 10.17
C ILE A 11 -4.28 8.91 10.31
N LEU A 12 -3.14 8.56 9.73
CA LEU A 12 -1.93 9.39 9.78
C LEU A 12 -2.18 10.81 9.26
N LYS A 13 -2.92 10.93 8.17
CA LYS A 13 -3.30 12.23 7.62
C LYS A 13 -4.19 13.05 8.57
N GLU A 14 -5.14 12.42 9.26
CA GLU A 14 -5.99 13.07 10.27
C GLU A 14 -5.17 13.63 11.45
N PHE A 15 -4.04 13.00 11.76
CA PHE A 15 -3.07 13.46 12.76
C PHE A 15 -1.97 14.37 12.20
N GLY A 16 -2.11 14.86 10.97
CA GLY A 16 -1.20 15.84 10.37
C GLY A 16 0.08 15.27 9.76
N ALA A 17 0.25 13.96 9.68
CA ALA A 17 1.41 13.36 9.01
C ALA A 17 1.30 13.57 7.49
N PRO A 18 2.41 13.93 6.81
CA PRO A 18 2.44 14.03 5.36
C PRO A 18 2.31 12.62 4.75
N VAL A 19 1.29 12.42 3.93
CA VAL A 19 1.07 11.19 3.18
C VAL A 19 0.77 11.52 1.73
N SER A 20 1.27 10.69 0.80
CA SER A 20 0.95 10.84 -0.62
C SER A 20 -0.56 10.69 -0.85
N LYS A 21 -1.08 11.42 -1.83
CA LYS A 21 -2.48 11.27 -2.23
C LYS A 21 -2.69 9.88 -2.86
N GLY A 22 -3.84 9.29 -2.58
CA GLY A 22 -4.16 7.99 -3.14
C GLY A 22 -5.64 7.66 -3.01
N VAL A 23 -6.08 6.72 -3.84
CA VAL A 23 -7.46 6.26 -3.93
C VAL A 23 -7.53 4.74 -3.84
N VAL A 24 -8.61 4.25 -3.24
CA VAL A 24 -8.87 2.80 -3.13
C VAL A 24 -9.89 2.42 -4.19
N ILE A 25 -9.64 1.30 -4.87
CA ILE A 25 -10.59 0.68 -5.78
C ILE A 25 -10.92 -0.76 -5.34
N THR A 26 -12.14 -1.16 -5.55
CA THR A 26 -12.65 -2.53 -5.34
C THR A 26 -13.04 -3.19 -6.66
N SER A 27 -13.14 -2.40 -7.72
CA SER A 27 -13.29 -2.82 -9.12
C SER A 27 -12.38 -2.00 -10.02
N VAL A 28 -11.92 -2.61 -11.10
CA VAL A 28 -11.08 -1.93 -12.11
C VAL A 28 -11.85 -0.79 -12.82
N ASP A 29 -13.16 -0.92 -12.96
CA ASP A 29 -14.03 0.08 -13.60
C ASP A 29 -14.07 1.43 -12.84
N GLU A 30 -13.65 1.42 -11.57
CA GLU A 30 -13.57 2.64 -10.75
C GLU A 30 -12.34 3.50 -11.06
N ILE A 31 -11.34 2.96 -11.77
CA ILE A 31 -10.03 3.61 -11.98
C ILE A 31 -10.20 5.01 -12.58
N THR A 32 -10.79 5.11 -13.76
CA THR A 32 -10.91 6.38 -14.51
C THR A 32 -11.56 7.48 -13.69
N LYS A 33 -12.61 7.14 -12.93
CA LYS A 33 -13.32 8.09 -12.07
C LYS A 33 -12.48 8.51 -10.87
N LYS A 34 -11.80 7.57 -10.22
CA LYS A 34 -11.10 7.84 -8.95
C LYS A 34 -9.75 8.50 -9.14
N ILE A 35 -9.01 8.15 -10.19
CA ILE A 35 -7.70 8.78 -10.46
C ILE A 35 -7.80 10.25 -10.89
N SER A 36 -8.97 10.73 -11.34
CA SER A 36 -9.17 12.14 -11.68
C SER A 36 -8.90 13.11 -10.50
N SER A 37 -8.90 12.61 -9.28
CA SER A 37 -8.56 13.36 -8.07
C SER A 37 -7.07 13.41 -7.74
N LEU A 38 -6.24 12.70 -8.52
CA LEU A 38 -4.79 12.64 -8.37
C LEU A 38 -4.13 13.61 -9.34
N ASP A 39 -3.08 14.29 -8.89
CA ASP A 39 -2.44 15.38 -9.64
C ASP A 39 -1.25 14.89 -10.49
N ARG A 40 -0.66 13.72 -10.14
CA ARG A 40 0.50 13.17 -10.83
C ARG A 40 0.10 12.17 -11.92
N LYS A 41 1.02 11.96 -12.90
CA LYS A 41 0.86 10.99 -14.00
C LYS A 41 1.48 9.64 -13.70
N GLU A 42 2.36 9.56 -12.71
CA GLU A 42 2.98 8.32 -12.26
C GLU A 42 2.34 7.86 -10.94
N PHE A 43 2.04 6.59 -10.87
CA PHE A 43 1.33 6.00 -9.74
C PHE A 43 2.07 4.78 -9.21
N VAL A 44 1.83 4.46 -7.94
CA VAL A 44 2.17 3.17 -7.36
C VAL A 44 0.88 2.39 -7.11
N LEU A 45 0.74 1.27 -7.79
CA LEU A 45 -0.38 0.34 -7.61
C LEU A 45 -0.02 -0.67 -6.53
N LYS A 46 -0.83 -0.75 -5.47
CA LYS A 46 -0.54 -1.56 -4.29
C LYS A 46 -1.70 -2.46 -3.93
N ALA A 47 -1.47 -3.77 -3.91
CA ALA A 47 -2.42 -4.73 -3.37
C ALA A 47 -2.68 -4.46 -1.89
N GLN A 48 -3.93 -4.52 -1.47
CA GLN A 48 -4.32 -4.33 -0.08
C GLN A 48 -4.68 -5.68 0.54
N ILE A 49 -3.70 -6.28 1.19
CA ILE A 49 -3.87 -7.49 2.01
C ILE A 49 -3.30 -7.23 3.42
N HIS A 50 -3.75 -7.99 4.41
CA HIS A 50 -3.23 -7.89 5.79
C HIS A 50 -1.93 -8.69 5.94
N ALA A 51 -0.90 -8.30 5.18
CA ALA A 51 0.43 -8.88 5.24
C ALA A 51 1.49 -7.91 4.71
N GLY A 52 2.70 -8.00 5.25
CA GLY A 52 3.89 -7.37 4.70
C GLY A 52 4.50 -8.19 3.55
N GLY A 53 5.60 -7.67 2.97
CA GLY A 53 6.31 -8.36 1.89
C GLY A 53 5.62 -8.34 0.51
N ARG A 54 4.57 -7.52 0.35
CA ARG A 54 3.78 -7.40 -0.89
C ARG A 54 4.62 -7.04 -2.11
N GLY A 55 5.65 -6.18 -1.93
CA GLY A 55 6.56 -5.79 -3.02
C GLY A 55 7.26 -7.00 -3.64
N LYS A 56 7.88 -7.85 -2.81
CA LYS A 56 8.55 -9.07 -3.25
C LYS A 56 7.59 -10.08 -3.87
N ALA A 57 6.33 -10.10 -3.45
CA ALA A 57 5.28 -10.96 -4.00
C ALA A 57 4.61 -10.39 -5.28
N GLY A 58 5.09 -9.25 -5.80
CA GLY A 58 4.53 -8.61 -6.99
C GLY A 58 3.22 -7.86 -6.74
N GLY A 59 2.91 -7.54 -5.48
CA GLY A 59 1.73 -6.78 -5.07
C GLY A 59 1.95 -5.25 -5.01
N VAL A 60 3.11 -4.76 -5.47
CA VAL A 60 3.42 -3.32 -5.60
C VAL A 60 4.07 -3.09 -6.95
N LYS A 61 3.57 -2.11 -7.71
CA LYS A 61 4.10 -1.78 -9.04
C LYS A 61 4.10 -0.28 -9.27
N LEU A 62 5.20 0.24 -9.79
CA LEU A 62 5.27 1.59 -10.35
C LEU A 62 4.61 1.58 -11.74
N ILE A 63 3.76 2.55 -12.00
CA ILE A 63 2.91 2.67 -13.18
C ILE A 63 3.14 4.04 -13.81
N LYS A 64 3.43 4.07 -15.10
CA LYS A 64 3.76 5.29 -15.85
C LYS A 64 2.66 5.79 -16.77
N SER A 65 1.57 5.04 -16.92
CA SER A 65 0.43 5.44 -17.77
C SER A 65 -0.88 4.84 -17.28
N ILE A 66 -1.99 5.47 -17.66
CA ILE A 66 -3.34 5.00 -17.30
C ILE A 66 -3.63 3.63 -17.93
N ASN A 67 -3.23 3.41 -19.18
CA ASN A 67 -3.43 2.11 -19.85
C ASN A 67 -2.67 0.99 -19.13
N GLU A 68 -1.46 1.27 -18.66
CA GLU A 68 -0.68 0.33 -17.85
C GLU A 68 -1.36 0.08 -16.50
N LEU A 69 -1.91 1.12 -15.87
CA LEU A 69 -2.63 1.03 -14.60
C LEU A 69 -3.81 0.07 -14.70
N GLU A 70 -4.65 0.22 -15.71
CA GLU A 70 -5.80 -0.67 -15.93
C GLU A 70 -5.38 -2.11 -16.18
N LYS A 71 -4.35 -2.31 -17.02
CA LYS A 71 -3.81 -3.64 -17.33
C LYS A 71 -3.26 -4.34 -16.08
N GLU A 72 -2.46 -3.64 -15.29
CA GLU A 72 -1.85 -4.22 -14.10
C GLU A 72 -2.86 -4.38 -12.94
N ALA A 73 -3.84 -3.48 -12.83
CA ALA A 73 -4.94 -3.63 -11.88
C ALA A 73 -5.79 -4.88 -12.18
N LYS A 74 -6.12 -5.14 -13.47
CA LYS A 74 -6.82 -6.36 -13.90
C LYS A 74 -6.06 -7.62 -13.53
N LYS A 75 -4.73 -7.62 -13.65
CA LYS A 75 -3.88 -8.78 -13.28
C LYS A 75 -3.76 -8.98 -11.78
N MET A 76 -3.82 -7.88 -11.01
CA MET A 76 -3.59 -7.91 -9.57
C MET A 76 -4.87 -8.17 -8.78
N MET A 77 -6.01 -7.67 -9.23
CA MET A 77 -7.31 -7.90 -8.61
C MET A 77 -7.69 -9.39 -8.68
N GLY A 78 -8.10 -9.97 -7.56
CA GLY A 78 -8.44 -11.38 -7.44
C GLY A 78 -7.22 -12.33 -7.35
N LYS A 79 -6.00 -11.83 -7.58
CA LYS A 79 -4.78 -12.65 -7.45
C LYS A 79 -4.56 -13.05 -5.99
N VAL A 80 -4.13 -14.28 -5.75
CA VAL A 80 -3.63 -14.72 -4.44
C VAL A 80 -2.16 -14.36 -4.32
N LEU A 81 -1.81 -13.53 -3.34
CA LEU A 81 -0.43 -13.18 -3.03
C LEU A 81 0.08 -14.03 -1.87
N ILE A 82 1.24 -14.66 -2.08
CA ILE A 82 1.96 -15.42 -1.08
C ILE A 82 3.15 -14.58 -0.62
N THR A 83 3.20 -14.29 0.66
CA THR A 83 4.31 -13.58 1.31
C THR A 83 4.80 -14.38 2.53
N HIS A 84 5.92 -14.01 3.11
CA HIS A 84 6.41 -14.63 4.34
C HIS A 84 5.44 -14.50 5.54
N GLN A 85 4.42 -13.63 5.44
CA GLN A 85 3.44 -13.39 6.50
C GLN A 85 2.06 -13.99 6.23
N THR A 86 1.78 -14.45 5.01
CA THR A 86 0.44 -14.98 4.66
C THR A 86 0.30 -16.47 4.87
N GLY A 87 1.41 -17.21 5.02
CA GLY A 87 1.41 -18.66 4.86
C GLY A 87 1.33 -19.11 3.39
N PRO A 88 1.42 -20.40 3.14
CA PRO A 88 1.44 -20.95 1.78
C PRO A 88 0.11 -20.78 1.02
N GLU A 89 -1.01 -20.67 1.72
CA GLU A 89 -2.33 -20.41 1.14
C GLU A 89 -2.46 -19.00 0.57
N GLY A 90 -1.62 -18.06 1.00
CA GLY A 90 -1.64 -16.68 0.54
C GLY A 90 -2.88 -15.90 0.99
N LYS A 91 -3.05 -14.72 0.41
CA LYS A 91 -4.24 -13.86 0.59
C LYS A 91 -4.72 -13.32 -0.75
N GLU A 92 -6.01 -13.46 -1.01
CA GLU A 92 -6.65 -12.89 -2.19
C GLU A 92 -6.68 -11.36 -2.13
N VAL A 93 -6.35 -10.72 -3.25
CA VAL A 93 -6.38 -9.26 -3.42
C VAL A 93 -7.80 -8.83 -3.78
N LYS A 94 -8.55 -8.33 -2.82
CA LYS A 94 -9.93 -7.85 -2.99
C LYS A 94 -10.06 -6.35 -3.19
N ARG A 95 -8.95 -5.61 -3.07
CA ARG A 95 -8.88 -4.16 -3.27
C ARG A 95 -7.47 -3.73 -3.61
N LEU A 96 -7.37 -2.65 -4.35
CA LEU A 96 -6.11 -2.02 -4.71
C LEU A 96 -6.07 -0.58 -4.18
N TYR A 97 -4.88 -0.11 -3.87
CA TYR A 97 -4.61 1.27 -3.53
C TYR A 97 -3.73 1.87 -4.62
N ILE A 98 -4.19 2.94 -5.25
CA ILE A 98 -3.48 3.69 -6.29
C ILE A 98 -3.00 4.97 -5.62
N GLU A 99 -1.72 5.17 -5.54
CA GLU A 99 -1.08 6.28 -4.87
C GLU A 99 -0.20 7.05 -5.83
N GLU A 100 -0.11 8.36 -5.68
CA GLU A 100 0.85 9.18 -6.43
C GLU A 100 2.27 8.73 -6.11
N ALA A 101 3.08 8.52 -7.15
CA ALA A 101 4.48 8.18 -6.98
C ALA A 101 5.25 9.35 -6.34
N SER A 102 6.15 9.03 -5.45
CA SER A 102 7.05 9.99 -4.79
C SER A 102 8.45 9.89 -5.38
N ASP A 103 9.13 11.02 -5.52
CA ASP A 103 10.56 11.06 -5.83
C ASP A 103 11.32 10.70 -4.55
N ILE A 104 11.72 9.44 -4.43
CA ILE A 104 12.36 8.90 -3.24
C ILE A 104 13.84 9.26 -3.25
N SER A 105 14.26 10.09 -2.30
CA SER A 105 15.68 10.39 -2.08
C SER A 105 16.31 9.37 -1.12
N LYS A 106 15.59 9.01 -0.05
CA LYS A 106 16.04 8.04 0.94
C LYS A 106 14.85 7.36 1.60
N GLU A 107 15.00 6.08 1.91
CA GLU A 107 14.01 5.31 2.66
C GLU A 107 14.51 5.02 4.07
N PHE A 108 13.60 5.09 5.02
CA PHE A 108 13.85 4.76 6.41
C PHE A 108 12.81 3.77 6.89
N TYR A 109 13.20 2.88 7.77
CA TYR A 109 12.27 2.04 8.48
C TYR A 109 11.85 2.71 9.79
N LEU A 110 10.56 2.74 10.07
CA LEU A 110 10.00 3.17 11.35
C LEU A 110 8.81 2.29 11.70
N SER A 111 8.83 1.73 12.89
CA SER A 111 7.67 1.05 13.46
C SER A 111 7.39 1.51 14.88
N CYS A 112 6.13 1.38 15.27
CA CYS A 112 5.63 1.66 16.60
C CYS A 112 4.85 0.44 17.08
N LEU A 113 5.18 -0.05 18.25
CA LEU A 113 4.55 -1.24 18.84
C LEU A 113 4.38 -1.10 20.35
N ILE A 114 3.52 -1.92 20.91
CA ILE A 114 3.40 -2.03 22.35
C ILE A 114 4.38 -3.10 22.83
N ASP A 115 5.37 -2.69 23.61
CA ASP A 115 6.22 -3.61 24.35
C ASP A 115 5.41 -4.21 25.51
N ARG A 116 5.16 -5.50 25.43
CA ARG A 116 4.32 -6.20 26.42
C ARG A 116 5.03 -6.45 27.75
N GLU A 117 6.35 -6.49 27.75
CA GLU A 117 7.14 -6.71 28.94
C GLU A 117 7.11 -5.48 29.86
N THR A 118 7.31 -4.29 29.27
CA THR A 118 7.34 -3.03 30.01
C THR A 118 6.00 -2.29 30.01
N SER A 119 5.00 -2.76 29.24
CA SER A 119 3.70 -2.08 29.04
C SER A 119 3.83 -0.66 28.49
N LYS A 120 4.85 -0.40 27.68
CA LYS A 120 5.15 0.91 27.08
C LYS A 120 5.09 0.86 25.57
N ILE A 121 4.97 2.03 24.95
CA ILE A 121 5.12 2.20 23.51
C ILE A 121 6.62 2.18 23.19
N ALA A 122 7.02 1.31 22.27
CA ALA A 122 8.37 1.22 21.74
C ALA A 122 8.40 1.61 20.27
N PHE A 123 9.44 2.32 19.85
CA PHE A 123 9.74 2.64 18.47
C PHE A 123 10.99 1.88 18.02
N ILE A 124 10.92 1.33 16.80
CA ILE A 124 12.07 0.74 16.12
C ILE A 124 12.31 1.55 14.86
N SER A 125 13.53 2.00 14.67
CA SER A 125 13.93 2.77 13.49
C SER A 125 15.24 2.25 12.91
N SER A 126 15.39 2.39 11.58
CA SER A 126 16.60 2.06 10.83
C SER A 126 16.80 3.05 9.71
N THR A 127 18.05 3.31 9.37
CA THR A 127 18.43 4.08 8.16
C THR A 127 18.32 3.26 6.88
N GLU A 128 18.08 1.97 7.00
CA GLU A 128 17.81 1.03 5.92
C GLU A 128 16.31 0.76 5.86
N GLY A 129 15.65 1.35 4.87
CA GLY A 129 14.23 1.21 4.61
C GLY A 129 13.86 0.00 3.75
#